data_e2ded894896e79f5cae2552979f83f91
#
_entry.id   e2ded894896e79f5cae2552979f83f91
#
_cell.length_a   1.000
_cell.length_b   1.000
_cell.length_c   1.000
_cell.angle_alpha   90.00
_cell.angle_beta   90.00
_cell.angle_gamma   90.00
#
_symmetry.space_group_name_H-M   'P 1'
#
loop_
_entity.id
_entity.type
_entity.pdbx_description
1 polymer ?
#
loop_
_entity_poly.entity_id
_entity_poly.type
_entity_poly.pdbx_seq_one_letter_code
_entity_poly.pdbx_strand_id
1 'polypeptide(L)'
;MLYKELINSVLKYHPSTDISMIEKAYKVASEAHEGQKRKSGEPYIIHPLCVAIILADLELDKETIVAGLLHDAVEDTWMTYEEVEKEFGSEVALLVDGVTKLGQLSYSADKVEVQAENLRKMFLAMAKDIRVIIIKLADRLHNMRTLEFMTPTKQQEKARETMDIYAPIAQRLGISKIKTELDDLSLKYWKPEVYYNLVRDLNRRKTEREEFVQQIVAEVSKHMKNAHIEAKVYGRVKHFFSIYKLSLIHISEPTRRSYI
;
A
#
# COMPACT_ATOMS: atom_id res chain seq x y z
N MET A 1 -1.38 -22.00 -1.93
CA MET A 1 -0.06 -21.36 -2.12
C MET A 1 0.05 -20.09 -1.29
N LEU A 2 -0.82 -19.10 -1.47
CA LEU A 2 -0.82 -17.81 -0.71
C LEU A 2 -0.91 -17.95 0.81
N TYR A 3 -1.76 -18.86 1.34
CA TYR A 3 -1.83 -19.07 2.78
C TYR A 3 -0.48 -19.48 3.40
N LYS A 4 0.26 -20.38 2.72
CA LYS A 4 1.60 -20.77 3.19
C LYS A 4 2.59 -19.58 3.14
N GLU A 5 2.44 -18.70 2.15
CA GLU A 5 3.22 -17.49 2.04
C GLU A 5 2.94 -16.55 3.22
N LEU A 6 1.67 -16.32 3.57
CA LEU A 6 1.29 -15.55 4.75
C LEU A 6 1.95 -16.09 6.03
N ILE A 7 1.81 -17.39 6.28
CA ILE A 7 2.38 -17.99 7.49
C ILE A 7 3.91 -17.88 7.51
N ASN A 8 4.58 -18.13 6.37
CA ASN A 8 6.02 -17.97 6.27
C ASN A 8 6.47 -16.53 6.51
N SER A 9 5.73 -15.53 5.98
CA SER A 9 6.02 -14.12 6.22
C SER A 9 5.89 -13.77 7.71
N VAL A 10 4.86 -14.25 8.39
CA VAL A 10 4.66 -14.02 9.83
C VAL A 10 5.76 -14.67 10.66
N LEU A 11 6.06 -15.95 10.42
CA LEU A 11 7.08 -16.69 11.16
C LEU A 11 8.50 -16.17 10.95
N LYS A 12 8.74 -15.44 9.86
CA LYS A 12 10.05 -14.86 9.56
C LYS A 12 10.44 -13.76 10.56
N TYR A 13 9.51 -12.91 10.98
CA TYR A 13 9.77 -11.84 11.95
C TYR A 13 9.29 -12.20 13.37
N HIS A 14 8.39 -13.16 13.51
CA HIS A 14 7.89 -13.61 14.82
C HIS A 14 7.84 -15.14 14.90
N PRO A 15 8.99 -15.83 15.01
CA PRO A 15 9.08 -17.29 14.93
C PRO A 15 8.30 -18.05 16.01
N SER A 16 8.05 -17.41 17.16
CA SER A 16 7.35 -18.02 18.30
C SER A 16 5.87 -17.62 18.40
N THR A 17 5.31 -16.94 17.38
CA THR A 17 3.92 -16.50 17.44
C THR A 17 2.96 -17.69 17.30
N ASP A 18 1.87 -17.65 18.06
CA ASP A 18 0.77 -18.58 17.88
C ASP A 18 -0.04 -18.18 16.64
N ILE A 19 0.02 -19.02 15.61
CA ILE A 19 -0.66 -18.83 14.32
C ILE A 19 -2.11 -19.32 14.33
N SER A 20 -2.59 -19.94 15.42
CA SER A 20 -3.93 -20.55 15.49
C SER A 20 -5.04 -19.54 15.21
N MET A 21 -4.90 -18.30 15.67
CA MET A 21 -5.85 -17.23 15.44
C MET A 21 -5.87 -16.78 13.96
N ILE A 22 -4.72 -16.74 13.29
CA ILE A 22 -4.61 -16.43 11.87
C ILE A 22 -5.23 -17.56 11.04
N GLU A 23 -4.98 -18.82 11.41
CA GLU A 23 -5.58 -19.98 10.74
C GLU A 23 -7.09 -19.98 10.89
N LYS A 24 -7.60 -19.70 12.07
CA LYS A 24 -9.03 -19.57 12.34
C LYS A 24 -9.65 -18.46 11.51
N ALA A 25 -9.03 -17.28 11.47
CA ALA A 25 -9.51 -16.15 10.68
C ALA A 25 -9.56 -16.46 9.18
N TYR A 26 -8.53 -17.14 8.66
CA TYR A 26 -8.52 -17.57 7.27
C TYR A 26 -9.66 -18.54 6.95
N LYS A 27 -9.95 -19.51 7.81
CA LYS A 27 -11.07 -20.45 7.63
C LYS A 27 -12.40 -19.71 7.62
N VAL A 28 -12.64 -18.86 8.61
CA VAL A 28 -13.87 -18.07 8.73
C VAL A 28 -14.05 -17.13 7.54
N ALA A 29 -13.01 -16.41 7.14
CA ALA A 29 -13.07 -15.56 5.95
C ALA A 29 -13.34 -16.36 4.65
N SER A 30 -12.75 -17.55 4.54
CA SER A 30 -12.98 -18.44 3.37
C SER A 30 -14.43 -18.93 3.30
N GLU A 31 -15.01 -19.29 4.43
CA GLU A 31 -16.42 -19.72 4.53
C GLU A 31 -17.37 -18.54 4.27
N ALA A 32 -17.09 -17.37 4.86
CA ALA A 32 -17.90 -16.18 4.70
C ALA A 32 -17.97 -15.70 3.23
N HIS A 33 -16.87 -15.81 2.50
CA HIS A 33 -16.78 -15.41 1.09
C HIS A 33 -16.97 -16.58 0.11
N GLU A 34 -17.51 -17.73 0.57
CA GLU A 34 -17.71 -18.89 -0.29
C GLU A 34 -18.62 -18.56 -1.48
N GLY A 35 -18.19 -18.97 -2.69
CA GLY A 35 -18.90 -18.68 -3.93
C GLY A 35 -18.76 -17.26 -4.47
N GLN A 36 -18.24 -16.31 -3.70
CA GLN A 36 -17.99 -14.95 -4.17
C GLN A 36 -16.75 -14.90 -5.08
N LYS A 37 -16.81 -14.07 -6.11
CA LYS A 37 -15.72 -13.86 -7.06
C LYS A 37 -15.42 -12.37 -7.23
N ARG A 38 -14.15 -12.06 -7.40
CA ARG A 38 -13.70 -10.72 -7.81
C ARG A 38 -13.98 -10.51 -9.30
N LYS A 39 -13.82 -9.25 -9.77
CA LYS A 39 -13.95 -8.91 -11.20
C LYS A 39 -12.90 -9.61 -12.09
N SER A 40 -11.78 -10.04 -11.50
CA SER A 40 -10.81 -10.92 -12.18
C SER A 40 -11.30 -12.33 -12.44
N GLY A 41 -12.42 -12.74 -11.82
CA GLY A 41 -12.95 -14.11 -11.85
C GLY A 41 -12.37 -15.03 -10.76
N GLU A 42 -11.38 -14.59 -10.01
CA GLU A 42 -10.77 -15.32 -8.91
C GLU A 42 -11.68 -15.38 -7.68
N PRO A 43 -11.54 -16.42 -6.81
CA PRO A 43 -12.23 -16.48 -5.53
C PRO A 43 -11.93 -15.24 -4.67
N TYR A 44 -12.97 -14.70 -4.00
CA TYR A 44 -12.83 -13.45 -3.24
C TYR A 44 -11.78 -13.52 -2.13
N ILE A 45 -11.64 -14.67 -1.47
CA ILE A 45 -10.69 -14.91 -0.38
C ILE A 45 -9.23 -14.56 -0.74
N ILE A 46 -8.88 -14.55 -2.03
CA ILE A 46 -7.53 -14.15 -2.48
C ILE A 46 -7.22 -12.71 -2.08
N HIS A 47 -8.23 -11.82 -2.07
CA HIS A 47 -8.04 -10.43 -1.68
C HIS A 47 -7.64 -10.27 -0.21
N PRO A 48 -8.42 -10.70 0.78
CA PRO A 48 -8.02 -10.57 2.18
C PRO A 48 -6.73 -11.31 2.50
N LEU A 49 -6.42 -12.43 1.82
CA LEU A 49 -5.12 -13.08 1.94
C LEU A 49 -3.96 -12.18 1.49
N CYS A 50 -4.09 -11.55 0.33
CA CYS A 50 -3.06 -10.64 -0.17
C CYS A 50 -2.91 -9.40 0.73
N VAL A 51 -4.02 -8.88 1.28
CA VAL A 51 -3.98 -7.79 2.26
C VAL A 51 -3.21 -8.23 3.51
N ALA A 52 -3.50 -9.42 4.05
CA ALA A 52 -2.80 -9.97 5.21
C ALA A 52 -1.30 -10.19 4.94
N ILE A 53 -0.91 -10.62 3.75
CA ILE A 53 0.50 -10.75 3.34
C ILE A 53 1.20 -9.38 3.32
N ILE A 54 0.53 -8.34 2.77
CA ILE A 54 1.08 -6.98 2.78
C ILE A 54 1.30 -6.48 4.21
N LEU A 55 0.38 -6.77 5.13
CA LEU A 55 0.50 -6.43 6.54
C LEU A 55 1.63 -7.22 7.23
N ALA A 56 1.78 -8.51 6.93
CA ALA A 56 2.88 -9.34 7.42
C ALA A 56 4.25 -8.86 6.89
N ASP A 57 4.33 -8.38 5.64
CA ASP A 57 5.51 -7.76 5.06
C ASP A 57 5.90 -6.41 5.72
N LEU A 58 5.00 -5.82 6.46
CA LEU A 58 5.22 -4.65 7.33
C LEU A 58 5.51 -5.04 8.77
N GLU A 59 5.61 -6.34 9.07
CA GLU A 59 5.93 -6.90 10.39
C GLU A 59 4.92 -6.48 11.49
N LEU A 60 3.63 -6.43 11.14
CA LEU A 60 2.58 -6.03 12.08
C LEU A 60 2.14 -7.20 12.98
N ASP A 61 1.45 -6.86 14.08
CA ASP A 61 0.95 -7.80 15.06
C ASP A 61 -0.14 -8.74 14.48
N LYS A 62 -0.38 -9.85 15.17
CA LYS A 62 -1.32 -10.88 14.73
C LYS A 62 -2.76 -10.38 14.66
N GLU A 63 -3.16 -9.48 15.55
CA GLU A 63 -4.49 -8.87 15.60
C GLU A 63 -4.74 -8.03 14.34
N THR A 64 -3.75 -7.28 13.90
CA THR A 64 -3.81 -6.51 12.63
C THR A 64 -3.89 -7.42 11.41
N ILE A 65 -3.15 -8.52 11.38
CA ILE A 65 -3.20 -9.50 10.29
C ILE A 65 -4.57 -10.18 10.24
N VAL A 66 -5.11 -10.58 11.40
CA VAL A 66 -6.45 -11.17 11.51
C VAL A 66 -7.52 -10.19 11.08
N ALA A 67 -7.44 -8.92 11.51
CA ALA A 67 -8.34 -7.87 11.04
C ALA A 67 -8.23 -7.65 9.51
N GLY A 68 -7.02 -7.76 8.94
CA GLY A 68 -6.81 -7.73 7.50
C GLY A 68 -7.45 -8.90 6.75
N LEU A 69 -7.52 -10.09 7.34
CA LEU A 69 -8.23 -11.25 6.78
C LEU A 69 -9.76 -11.08 6.84
N LEU A 70 -10.27 -10.36 7.84
CA LEU A 70 -11.70 -10.22 8.13
C LEU A 70 -12.28 -8.86 7.69
N HIS A 71 -11.47 -7.94 7.13
CA HIS A 71 -11.86 -6.54 6.93
C HIS A 71 -13.10 -6.33 6.06
N ASP A 72 -13.33 -7.20 5.07
CA ASP A 72 -14.51 -7.17 4.19
C ASP A 72 -15.62 -8.13 4.67
N ALA A 73 -15.36 -8.99 5.67
CA ALA A 73 -16.31 -10.03 6.06
C ALA A 73 -17.62 -9.44 6.65
N VAL A 74 -17.50 -8.35 7.42
CA VAL A 74 -18.67 -7.67 8.02
C VAL A 74 -19.43 -6.82 7.00
N GLU A 75 -18.75 -6.27 5.97
CA GLU A 75 -19.37 -5.41 4.97
C GLU A 75 -20.06 -6.24 3.87
N ASP A 76 -19.41 -7.33 3.43
CA ASP A 76 -19.78 -8.05 2.20
C ASP A 76 -20.38 -9.45 2.44
N THR A 77 -20.53 -9.88 3.72
CA THR A 77 -21.03 -11.23 4.04
C THR A 77 -22.09 -11.21 5.17
N TRP A 78 -22.45 -12.41 5.63
CA TRP A 78 -23.40 -12.63 6.73
C TRP A 78 -22.78 -12.33 8.12
N MET A 79 -21.46 -12.15 8.23
CA MET A 79 -20.75 -12.01 9.48
C MET A 79 -21.06 -10.68 10.16
N THR A 80 -21.39 -10.72 11.45
CA THR A 80 -21.67 -9.53 12.25
C THR A 80 -20.47 -9.10 13.09
N TYR A 81 -20.49 -7.84 13.54
CA TYR A 81 -19.48 -7.30 14.45
C TYR A 81 -19.38 -8.12 15.75
N GLU A 82 -20.54 -8.50 16.30
CA GLU A 82 -20.65 -9.28 17.55
C GLU A 82 -20.03 -10.69 17.39
N GLU A 83 -20.15 -11.29 16.20
CA GLU A 83 -19.52 -12.57 15.90
C GLU A 83 -18.00 -12.42 15.80
N VAL A 84 -17.51 -11.36 15.18
CA VAL A 84 -16.06 -11.08 15.14
C VAL A 84 -15.53 -10.86 16.56
N GLU A 85 -16.22 -10.09 17.40
CA GLU A 85 -15.82 -9.83 18.77
C GLU A 85 -15.79 -11.13 19.61
N LYS A 86 -16.81 -11.96 19.49
CA LYS A 86 -16.91 -13.24 20.19
C LYS A 86 -15.81 -14.21 19.79
N GLU A 87 -15.49 -14.29 18.50
CA GLU A 87 -14.58 -15.31 17.96
C GLU A 87 -13.10 -14.87 18.00
N PHE A 88 -12.81 -13.57 17.90
CA PHE A 88 -11.45 -13.02 17.75
C PHE A 88 -11.10 -11.94 18.78
N GLY A 89 -12.05 -11.54 19.61
CA GLY A 89 -11.85 -10.56 20.67
C GLY A 89 -12.16 -9.12 20.24
N SER A 90 -12.32 -8.24 21.23
CA SER A 90 -12.74 -6.85 21.03
C SER A 90 -11.73 -6.02 20.22
N GLU A 91 -10.44 -6.33 20.34
CA GLU A 91 -9.38 -5.61 19.62
C GLU A 91 -9.51 -5.81 18.09
N VAL A 92 -9.65 -7.06 17.64
CA VAL A 92 -9.86 -7.36 16.20
C VAL A 92 -11.16 -6.76 15.71
N ALA A 93 -12.23 -6.87 16.49
CA ALA A 93 -13.53 -6.32 16.14
C ALA A 93 -13.49 -4.79 15.97
N LEU A 94 -12.81 -4.07 16.85
CA LEU A 94 -12.60 -2.62 16.74
C LEU A 94 -11.81 -2.22 15.48
N LEU A 95 -10.80 -3.00 15.11
CA LEU A 95 -10.03 -2.78 13.89
C LEU A 95 -10.90 -2.98 12.65
N VAL A 96 -11.66 -4.08 12.58
CA VAL A 96 -12.58 -4.37 11.46
C VAL A 96 -13.66 -3.29 11.34
N ASP A 97 -14.32 -2.90 12.44
CA ASP A 97 -15.31 -1.82 12.46
C ASP A 97 -14.73 -0.49 11.96
N GLY A 98 -13.51 -0.17 12.40
CA GLY A 98 -12.80 1.02 11.95
C GLY A 98 -12.54 1.03 10.44
N VAL A 99 -12.10 -0.11 9.87
CA VAL A 99 -11.83 -0.25 8.43
C VAL A 99 -13.11 -0.16 7.61
N THR A 100 -14.19 -0.83 8.04
CA THR A 100 -15.52 -0.77 7.42
C THR A 100 -16.05 0.67 7.36
N LYS A 101 -15.98 1.41 8.46
CA LYS A 101 -16.40 2.83 8.50
C LYS A 101 -15.58 3.71 7.56
N LEU A 102 -14.30 3.43 7.38
CA LEU A 102 -13.48 4.12 6.38
C LEU A 102 -13.80 3.71 4.93
N GLY A 103 -14.28 2.48 4.71
CA GLY A 103 -14.71 1.98 3.41
C GLY A 103 -15.92 2.75 2.85
N GLN A 104 -16.82 3.22 3.72
CA GLN A 104 -18.04 3.94 3.36
C GLN A 104 -17.82 5.41 2.96
N LEU A 105 -16.58 5.93 3.02
CA LEU A 105 -16.28 7.29 2.61
C LEU A 105 -16.37 7.46 1.09
N SER A 106 -17.22 8.36 0.62
CA SER A 106 -17.36 8.66 -0.81
C SER A 106 -16.30 9.65 -1.27
N TYR A 107 -15.56 9.30 -2.35
CA TYR A 107 -14.62 10.21 -2.98
C TYR A 107 -15.32 11.05 -4.07
N SER A 108 -15.07 12.36 -4.08
CA SER A 108 -15.46 13.25 -5.17
C SER A 108 -14.32 14.20 -5.50
N ALA A 109 -13.74 14.05 -6.70
CA ALA A 109 -12.61 14.86 -7.15
C ALA A 109 -12.92 16.38 -7.20
N ASP A 110 -14.16 16.72 -7.46
CA ASP A 110 -14.59 18.11 -7.72
C ASP A 110 -15.17 18.82 -6.49
N LYS A 111 -15.25 18.12 -5.33
CA LYS A 111 -15.82 18.67 -4.08
C LYS A 111 -14.78 18.71 -2.97
N VAL A 112 -14.09 19.84 -2.84
CA VAL A 112 -13.05 20.07 -1.81
C VAL A 112 -13.58 19.81 -0.40
N GLU A 113 -14.82 20.20 -0.11
CA GLU A 113 -15.47 19.99 1.19
C GLU A 113 -15.63 18.50 1.52
N VAL A 114 -16.00 17.67 0.53
CA VAL A 114 -16.12 16.20 0.72
C VAL A 114 -14.76 15.58 1.00
N GLN A 115 -13.72 16.03 0.30
CA GLN A 115 -12.36 15.54 0.53
C GLN A 115 -11.86 15.94 1.93
N ALA A 116 -12.11 17.17 2.37
CA ALA A 116 -11.71 17.63 3.70
C ALA A 116 -12.41 16.83 4.80
N GLU A 117 -13.72 16.53 4.66
CA GLU A 117 -14.46 15.72 5.64
C GLU A 117 -13.99 14.27 5.64
N ASN A 118 -13.67 13.70 4.48
CA ASN A 118 -13.09 12.36 4.40
C ASN A 118 -11.73 12.29 5.11
N LEU A 119 -10.85 13.25 4.85
CA LEU A 119 -9.56 13.34 5.55
C LEU A 119 -9.73 13.49 7.05
N ARG A 120 -10.70 14.33 7.49
CA ARG A 120 -11.02 14.48 8.91
C ARG A 120 -11.44 13.15 9.54
N LYS A 121 -12.33 12.39 8.90
CA LYS A 121 -12.78 11.08 9.39
C LYS A 121 -11.63 10.07 9.44
N MET A 122 -10.74 10.08 8.44
CA MET A 122 -9.55 9.24 8.43
C MET A 122 -8.61 9.62 9.59
N PHE A 123 -8.37 10.91 9.86
CA PHE A 123 -7.56 11.33 11.00
C PHE A 123 -8.20 10.97 12.35
N LEU A 124 -9.52 11.05 12.47
CA LEU A 124 -10.22 10.61 13.70
C LEU A 124 -10.10 9.09 13.92
N ALA A 125 -10.17 8.30 12.85
CA ALA A 125 -9.94 6.86 12.94
C ALA A 125 -8.48 6.54 13.35
N MET A 126 -7.50 7.25 12.75
CA MET A 126 -6.08 7.14 13.10
C MET A 126 -5.80 7.52 14.56
N ALA A 127 -6.52 8.51 15.08
CA ALA A 127 -6.37 8.93 16.48
C ALA A 127 -6.87 7.88 17.48
N LYS A 128 -7.79 7.01 17.05
CA LYS A 128 -8.26 5.87 17.85
C LYS A 128 -7.29 4.70 17.79
N ASP A 129 -6.95 4.26 16.58
CA ASP A 129 -5.97 3.21 16.33
C ASP A 129 -5.37 3.37 14.94
N ILE A 130 -4.07 3.58 14.87
CA ILE A 130 -3.34 3.79 13.61
C ILE A 130 -3.38 2.56 12.69
N ARG A 131 -3.57 1.36 13.26
CA ARG A 131 -3.62 0.10 12.50
C ARG A 131 -4.79 0.08 11.53
N VAL A 132 -5.90 0.75 11.84
CA VAL A 132 -7.06 0.88 10.95
C VAL A 132 -6.67 1.46 9.60
N ILE A 133 -5.89 2.55 9.59
CA ILE A 133 -5.46 3.16 8.33
C ILE A 133 -4.38 2.33 7.63
N ILE A 134 -3.54 1.61 8.37
CA ILE A 134 -2.53 0.72 7.77
C ILE A 134 -3.21 -0.45 7.05
N ILE A 135 -4.24 -1.05 7.63
CA ILE A 135 -5.06 -2.08 6.98
C ILE A 135 -5.71 -1.49 5.70
N LYS A 136 -6.28 -0.28 5.80
CA LYS A 136 -6.90 0.38 4.64
C LYS A 136 -5.90 0.73 3.54
N LEU A 137 -4.65 1.06 3.88
CA LEU A 137 -3.56 1.26 2.91
C LEU A 137 -3.16 -0.05 2.22
N ALA A 138 -3.13 -1.17 2.95
CA ALA A 138 -2.86 -2.50 2.39
C ALA A 138 -3.99 -2.97 1.47
N ASP A 139 -5.26 -2.76 1.86
CA ASP A 139 -6.43 -2.98 1.02
C ASP A 139 -6.35 -2.14 -0.27
N ARG A 140 -6.12 -0.84 -0.14
CA ARG A 140 -5.96 0.06 -1.30
C ARG A 140 -4.84 -0.39 -2.23
N LEU A 141 -3.71 -0.80 -1.68
CA LEU A 141 -2.58 -1.27 -2.48
C LEU A 141 -2.95 -2.52 -3.28
N HIS A 142 -3.59 -3.52 -2.66
CA HIS A 142 -4.02 -4.71 -3.38
C HIS A 142 -5.09 -4.38 -4.45
N ASN A 143 -6.04 -3.49 -4.15
CA ASN A 143 -7.02 -3.02 -5.13
C ASN A 143 -6.36 -2.29 -6.31
N MET A 144 -5.31 -1.53 -6.09
CA MET A 144 -4.53 -0.89 -7.16
C MET A 144 -3.74 -1.88 -8.01
N ARG A 145 -3.22 -2.98 -7.41
CA ARG A 145 -2.54 -4.06 -8.15
C ARG A 145 -3.47 -4.79 -9.11
N THR A 146 -4.76 -4.89 -8.77
CA THR A 146 -5.80 -5.60 -9.55
C THR A 146 -6.73 -4.64 -10.32
N LEU A 147 -6.34 -3.38 -10.47
CA LEU A 147 -7.19 -2.33 -11.04
C LEU A 147 -7.43 -2.51 -12.56
N GLU A 148 -6.63 -3.32 -13.23
CA GLU A 148 -6.75 -3.64 -14.66
C GLU A 148 -8.09 -4.30 -15.03
N PHE A 149 -8.73 -4.99 -14.10
CA PHE A 149 -10.05 -5.61 -14.30
C PHE A 149 -11.23 -4.64 -14.18
N MET A 150 -10.96 -3.35 -13.92
CA MET A 150 -11.97 -2.30 -13.87
C MET A 150 -12.10 -1.57 -15.21
N THR A 151 -13.22 -0.86 -15.41
CA THR A 151 -13.39 0.02 -16.59
C THR A 151 -12.38 1.18 -16.55
N PRO A 152 -11.96 1.71 -17.73
CA PRO A 152 -10.99 2.82 -17.78
C PRO A 152 -11.39 4.03 -16.94
N THR A 153 -12.67 4.40 -16.91
CA THR A 153 -13.18 5.49 -16.08
C THR A 153 -12.95 5.23 -14.59
N LYS A 154 -13.27 4.01 -14.12
CA LYS A 154 -13.04 3.60 -12.74
C LYS A 154 -11.55 3.52 -12.40
N GLN A 155 -10.71 3.10 -13.35
CA GLN A 155 -9.26 3.09 -13.18
C GLN A 155 -8.73 4.50 -12.90
N GLN A 156 -9.13 5.48 -13.70
CA GLN A 156 -8.71 6.87 -13.53
C GLN A 156 -9.22 7.48 -12.22
N GLU A 157 -10.50 7.24 -11.88
CA GLU A 157 -11.11 7.69 -10.62
C GLU A 157 -10.33 7.16 -9.40
N LYS A 158 -10.09 5.84 -9.37
CA LYS A 158 -9.39 5.18 -8.25
C LYS A 158 -7.91 5.55 -8.19
N ALA A 159 -7.25 5.76 -9.32
CA ALA A 159 -5.89 6.25 -9.38
C ALA A 159 -5.79 7.67 -8.80
N ARG A 160 -6.70 8.57 -9.16
CA ARG A 160 -6.75 9.94 -8.65
C ARG A 160 -7.03 9.98 -7.15
N GLU A 161 -8.05 9.25 -6.68
CA GLU A 161 -8.35 9.08 -5.25
C GLU A 161 -7.11 8.62 -4.47
N THR A 162 -6.37 7.64 -5.02
CA THR A 162 -5.18 7.09 -4.38
C THR A 162 -4.06 8.13 -4.28
N MET A 163 -3.83 8.92 -5.32
CA MET A 163 -2.83 10.00 -5.31
C MET A 163 -3.19 11.15 -4.38
N ASP A 164 -4.48 11.50 -4.31
CA ASP A 164 -4.92 12.66 -3.55
C ASP A 164 -5.03 12.37 -2.04
N ILE A 165 -5.32 11.11 -1.66
CA ILE A 165 -5.61 10.74 -0.28
C ILE A 165 -4.61 9.72 0.27
N TYR A 166 -4.52 8.52 -0.32
CA TYR A 166 -3.84 7.38 0.30
C TYR A 166 -2.32 7.48 0.23
N ALA A 167 -1.74 7.89 -0.89
CA ALA A 167 -0.30 8.05 -1.02
C ALA A 167 0.26 9.15 -0.09
N PRO A 168 -0.38 10.33 0.08
CA PRO A 168 0.02 11.32 1.08
C PRO A 168 -0.06 10.80 2.52
N ILE A 169 -1.06 10.00 2.85
CA ILE A 169 -1.17 9.40 4.19
C ILE A 169 -0.04 8.40 4.42
N ALA A 170 0.22 7.48 3.47
CA ALA A 170 1.33 6.54 3.55
C ALA A 170 2.68 7.26 3.69
N GLN A 171 2.85 8.41 3.03
CA GLN A 171 4.04 9.25 3.16
C GLN A 171 4.18 9.83 4.58
N ARG A 172 3.11 10.36 5.16
CA ARG A 172 3.13 10.93 6.52
C ARG A 172 3.39 9.88 7.59
N LEU A 173 2.93 8.66 7.38
CA LEU A 173 3.18 7.51 8.26
C LEU A 173 4.57 6.89 8.06
N GLY A 174 5.35 7.37 7.07
CA GLY A 174 6.67 6.83 6.79
C GLY A 174 6.68 5.46 6.10
N ILE A 175 5.51 4.95 5.65
CA ILE A 175 5.38 3.64 5.00
C ILE A 175 5.80 3.76 3.54
N SER A 176 7.10 3.99 3.33
CA SER A 176 7.68 4.33 2.02
C SER A 176 7.45 3.24 0.98
N LYS A 177 7.41 1.96 1.38
CA LYS A 177 7.18 0.81 0.48
C LYS A 177 5.80 0.90 -0.16
N ILE A 178 4.76 1.04 0.65
CA ILE A 178 3.37 1.20 0.17
C ILE A 178 3.22 2.49 -0.63
N LYS A 179 3.70 3.61 -0.10
CA LYS A 179 3.62 4.92 -0.77
C LYS A 179 4.17 4.89 -2.18
N THR A 180 5.33 4.32 -2.36
CA THR A 180 6.01 4.27 -3.64
C THR A 180 5.24 3.45 -4.66
N GLU A 181 4.74 2.29 -4.25
CA GLU A 181 3.97 1.41 -5.14
C GLU A 181 2.60 2.02 -5.49
N LEU A 182 1.93 2.66 -4.51
CA LEU A 182 0.70 3.40 -4.77
C LEU A 182 0.90 4.53 -5.77
N ASP A 183 1.98 5.29 -5.66
CA ASP A 183 2.31 6.37 -6.60
C ASP A 183 2.56 5.83 -8.02
N ASP A 184 3.35 4.78 -8.17
CA ASP A 184 3.70 4.21 -9.47
C ASP A 184 2.47 3.57 -10.14
N LEU A 185 1.64 2.83 -9.40
CA LEU A 185 0.38 2.28 -9.89
C LEU A 185 -0.62 3.38 -10.25
N SER A 186 -0.70 4.43 -9.45
CA SER A 186 -1.58 5.56 -9.75
C SER A 186 -1.16 6.26 -11.03
N LEU A 187 0.14 6.49 -11.24
CA LEU A 187 0.65 7.07 -12.50
C LEU A 187 0.30 6.18 -13.70
N LYS A 188 0.44 4.86 -13.55
CA LYS A 188 0.12 3.87 -14.60
C LYS A 188 -1.31 4.02 -15.12
N TYR A 189 -2.28 4.21 -14.22
CA TYR A 189 -3.70 4.28 -14.59
C TYR A 189 -4.20 5.71 -14.84
N TRP A 190 -3.56 6.72 -14.23
CA TRP A 190 -3.93 8.12 -14.44
C TRP A 190 -3.36 8.69 -15.74
N LYS A 191 -2.08 8.38 -16.04
CA LYS A 191 -1.37 8.84 -17.26
C LYS A 191 -0.60 7.69 -17.90
N PRO A 192 -1.29 6.73 -18.55
CA PRO A 192 -0.67 5.52 -19.09
C PRO A 192 0.46 5.80 -20.08
N GLU A 193 0.25 6.74 -21.02
CA GLU A 193 1.26 7.10 -22.01
C GLU A 193 2.56 7.58 -21.35
N VAL A 194 2.45 8.45 -20.35
CA VAL A 194 3.60 8.96 -19.60
C VAL A 194 4.31 7.84 -18.87
N TYR A 195 3.55 6.98 -18.18
CA TYR A 195 4.10 5.84 -17.45
C TYR A 195 4.87 4.91 -18.37
N TYR A 196 4.27 4.45 -19.47
CA TYR A 196 4.93 3.51 -20.38
C TYR A 196 6.11 4.14 -21.15
N ASN A 197 6.08 5.43 -21.45
CA ASN A 197 7.24 6.14 -22.00
C ASN A 197 8.39 6.15 -20.99
N LEU A 198 8.12 6.48 -19.71
CA LEU A 198 9.12 6.42 -18.65
C LEU A 198 9.69 5.02 -18.46
N VAL A 199 8.85 3.98 -18.44
CA VAL A 199 9.29 2.58 -18.34
C VAL A 199 10.24 2.23 -19.48
N ARG A 200 9.89 2.59 -20.72
CA ARG A 200 10.71 2.32 -21.90
C ARG A 200 12.06 3.02 -21.83
N ASP A 201 12.06 4.31 -21.50
CA ASP A 201 13.28 5.13 -21.48
C ASP A 201 14.21 4.72 -20.32
N LEU A 202 13.60 4.35 -19.19
CA LEU A 202 14.35 3.88 -18.03
C LEU A 202 14.89 2.46 -18.22
N ASN A 203 14.18 1.58 -18.91
CA ASN A 203 14.67 0.23 -19.19
C ASN A 203 15.86 0.22 -20.16
N ARG A 204 15.88 1.15 -21.14
CA ARG A 204 17.02 1.28 -22.07
C ARG A 204 18.35 1.56 -21.37
N ARG A 205 18.32 2.25 -20.22
CA ARG A 205 19.52 2.65 -19.45
C ARG A 205 19.60 2.01 -18.08
N LYS A 206 18.95 0.89 -17.86
CA LYS A 206 18.88 0.25 -16.54
C LYS A 206 20.27 -0.12 -16.04
N THR A 207 21.03 -0.82 -16.85
CA THR A 207 22.40 -1.28 -16.49
C THR A 207 23.31 -0.10 -16.20
N GLU A 208 23.36 0.90 -17.10
CA GLU A 208 24.19 2.11 -16.94
C GLU A 208 23.88 2.83 -15.62
N ARG A 209 22.60 2.91 -15.23
CA ARG A 209 22.19 3.57 -13.98
C ARG A 209 22.55 2.76 -12.75
N GLU A 210 22.40 1.44 -12.81
CA GLU A 210 22.80 0.55 -11.71
C GLU A 210 24.31 0.60 -11.49
N GLU A 211 25.10 0.55 -12.55
CA GLU A 211 26.55 0.71 -12.51
C GLU A 211 26.96 2.08 -11.96
N PHE A 212 26.32 3.16 -12.42
CA PHE A 212 26.59 4.51 -11.92
C PHE A 212 26.28 4.64 -10.43
N VAL A 213 25.15 4.11 -9.94
CA VAL A 213 24.80 4.11 -8.51
C VAL A 213 25.85 3.35 -7.70
N GLN A 214 26.32 2.19 -8.19
CA GLN A 214 27.37 1.40 -7.52
C GLN A 214 28.70 2.16 -7.46
N GLN A 215 29.11 2.85 -8.53
CA GLN A 215 30.30 3.69 -8.54
C GLN A 215 30.24 4.80 -7.47
N ILE A 216 29.11 5.54 -7.43
CA ILE A 216 28.91 6.60 -6.42
C ILE A 216 28.92 6.04 -5.00
N VAL A 217 28.26 4.91 -4.75
CA VAL A 217 28.26 4.24 -3.44
C VAL A 217 29.70 3.86 -3.03
N ALA A 218 30.47 3.31 -3.96
CA ALA A 218 31.87 2.92 -3.70
C ALA A 218 32.76 4.15 -3.38
N GLU A 219 32.61 5.23 -4.15
CA GLU A 219 33.35 6.48 -3.96
C GLU A 219 33.02 7.14 -2.63
N VAL A 220 31.74 7.30 -2.31
CA VAL A 220 31.28 7.87 -1.01
C VAL A 220 31.76 7.00 0.15
N SER A 221 31.67 5.66 0.04
CA SER A 221 32.14 4.74 1.08
C SER A 221 33.65 4.86 1.31
N LYS A 222 34.44 5.10 0.25
CA LYS A 222 35.88 5.36 0.35
C LYS A 222 36.17 6.68 1.08
N HIS A 223 35.43 7.74 0.75
CA HIS A 223 35.59 9.04 1.43
C HIS A 223 35.24 8.95 2.91
N MET A 224 34.14 8.23 3.27
CA MET A 224 33.74 8.03 4.67
C MET A 224 34.83 7.28 5.45
N LYS A 225 35.39 6.21 4.89
CA LYS A 225 36.49 5.45 5.50
C LYS A 225 37.74 6.33 5.71
N ASN A 226 38.11 7.14 4.71
CA ASN A 226 39.26 8.04 4.82
C ASN A 226 39.07 9.12 5.89
N ALA A 227 37.82 9.54 6.12
CA ALA A 227 37.46 10.49 7.17
C ALA A 227 37.26 9.82 8.54
N HIS A 228 37.55 8.50 8.67
CA HIS A 228 37.30 7.70 9.88
C HIS A 228 35.85 7.75 10.38
N ILE A 229 34.87 7.87 9.45
CA ILE A 229 33.44 7.87 9.76
C ILE A 229 32.89 6.46 9.45
N GLU A 230 32.38 5.78 10.47
CA GLU A 230 31.63 4.55 10.30
C GLU A 230 30.21 4.88 9.82
N ALA A 231 29.91 4.58 8.56
CA ALA A 231 28.61 4.81 7.96
C ALA A 231 28.27 3.71 6.96
N LYS A 232 27.00 3.31 6.93
CA LYS A 232 26.46 2.43 5.90
C LYS A 232 25.96 3.27 4.74
N VAL A 233 26.64 3.16 3.59
CA VAL A 233 26.27 3.87 2.35
C VAL A 233 25.49 2.93 1.45
N TYR A 234 24.33 3.38 0.99
CA TYR A 234 23.55 2.66 0.00
C TYR A 234 22.91 3.65 -0.99
N GLY A 235 22.76 3.22 -2.24
CA GLY A 235 22.09 3.99 -3.28
C GLY A 235 20.84 3.28 -3.78
N ARG A 236 19.88 4.07 -4.25
CA ARG A 236 18.67 3.54 -4.92
C ARG A 236 18.31 4.37 -6.13
N VAL A 237 17.81 3.70 -7.16
CA VAL A 237 17.20 4.39 -8.31
C VAL A 237 15.83 4.96 -7.89
N LYS A 238 15.52 6.17 -8.33
CA LYS A 238 14.20 6.79 -8.06
C LYS A 238 13.10 6.05 -8.82
N HIS A 239 11.93 5.96 -8.17
CA HIS A 239 10.71 5.38 -8.74
C HIS A 239 10.09 6.25 -9.84
N PHE A 240 9.24 5.66 -10.69
CA PHE A 240 8.66 6.30 -11.87
C PHE A 240 7.92 7.60 -11.55
N PHE A 241 7.05 7.59 -10.54
CA PHE A 241 6.33 8.79 -10.13
C PHE A 241 7.24 9.90 -9.63
N SER A 242 8.31 9.57 -8.91
CA SER A 242 9.30 10.55 -8.43
C SER A 242 10.03 11.20 -9.60
N ILE A 243 10.36 10.44 -10.64
CA ILE A 243 10.99 10.96 -11.87
C ILE A 243 10.00 11.84 -12.62
N TYR A 244 8.75 11.41 -12.77
CA TYR A 244 7.68 12.20 -13.38
C TYR A 244 7.49 13.54 -12.66
N LYS A 245 7.42 13.55 -11.34
CA LYS A 245 7.27 14.77 -10.55
C LYS A 245 8.44 15.75 -10.75
N LEU A 246 9.67 15.24 -10.79
CA LEU A 246 10.85 16.05 -11.07
C LEU A 246 10.84 16.62 -12.50
N SER A 247 10.41 15.84 -13.49
CA SER A 247 10.30 16.33 -14.88
C SER A 247 9.33 17.51 -15.00
N LEU A 248 8.22 17.49 -14.27
CA LEU A 248 7.26 18.59 -14.23
C LEU A 248 7.86 19.87 -13.63
N ILE A 249 8.69 19.77 -12.60
CA ILE A 249 9.38 20.93 -12.01
C ILE A 249 10.34 21.55 -13.03
N HIS A 250 11.08 20.74 -13.78
CA HIS A 250 11.99 21.23 -14.83
C HIS A 250 11.26 21.85 -16.02
N ILE A 251 10.03 21.39 -16.33
CA ILE A 251 9.23 21.96 -17.43
C ILE A 251 8.55 23.25 -17.00
N SER A 252 8.06 23.33 -15.76
CA SER A 252 7.34 24.50 -15.23
C SER A 252 8.27 25.61 -14.74
N GLU A 253 9.54 25.33 -14.45
CA GLU A 253 10.60 26.28 -14.17
C GLU A 253 11.73 26.14 -15.19
N PRO A 254 11.53 26.56 -16.46
CA PRO A 254 12.64 26.64 -17.40
C PRO A 254 13.52 27.81 -16.97
N THR A 255 14.71 27.46 -16.43
CA THR A 255 15.80 28.42 -16.21
C THR A 255 15.69 29.36 -15.01
N ARG A 256 16.01 28.89 -13.83
CA ARG A 256 17.07 29.57 -13.08
C ARG A 256 18.42 28.87 -13.33
N ARG A 257 18.87 28.85 -14.55
CA ARG A 257 20.31 28.91 -14.86
C ARG A 257 20.72 30.36 -14.66
N SER A 258 20.85 30.80 -13.44
CA SER A 258 21.63 31.98 -13.09
C SER A 258 22.97 31.44 -12.64
N TYR A 259 23.99 31.73 -13.45
CA TYR A 259 25.18 32.45 -13.04
C TYR A 259 25.65 32.12 -11.59
N ILE A 260 26.50 31.13 -11.45
CA ILE A 260 27.75 31.23 -10.70
C ILE A 260 28.79 30.44 -11.48
#